data_366354bb8fef81ff64c95b8465920377
#
_entry.id   366354bb8fef81ff64c95b8465920377
#
_cell.length_a   1.000
_cell.length_b   1.000
_cell.length_c   1.000
_cell.angle_alpha   90.00
_cell.angle_beta   90.00
_cell.angle_gamma   90.00
#
_symmetry.space_group_name_H-M   'P 1'
#
loop_
_entity.id
_entity.type
_entity.pdbx_description
1 polymer ?
#
loop_
_entity_poly.entity_id
_entity_poly.type
_entity_poly.pdbx_seq_one_letter_code
_entity_poly.pdbx_strand_id
1 'polypeptide(L)'
;EIVISHLNDPYEEIRITSDRRMYLDDEEIPLTPPQQDLVGEFYQISYEIRAEAKGIAKEGITLGLKGAKLGLQAVGAAMKMLFTEYDEEQFDRDMEIEAEKLEAHGEQIEKRAKHLEDMVEQWEELGRQMKSEIGPLRNMEWL
;
A
#
# COMPACT_ATOMS: atom_id res chain seq x y z
N GLU A 1 17.47 2.20 1.48
CA GLU A 1 17.63 2.82 0.17
C GLU A 1 16.32 2.81 -0.60
N ILE A 2 15.98 3.94 -1.21
CA ILE A 2 14.85 4.11 -2.12
C ILE A 2 15.41 4.51 -3.48
N VAL A 3 14.91 3.84 -4.51
CA VAL A 3 15.25 4.11 -5.90
C VAL A 3 13.97 4.51 -6.62
N ILE A 4 13.99 5.65 -7.29
CA ILE A 4 12.90 6.18 -8.10
C ILE A 4 13.43 6.34 -9.51
N SER A 5 12.83 5.62 -10.45
CA SER A 5 13.20 5.67 -11.86
C SER A 5 11.99 5.98 -12.72
N HIS A 6 12.21 6.66 -13.83
CA HIS A 6 11.16 6.90 -14.81
C HIS A 6 10.79 5.60 -15.55
N LEU A 7 9.48 5.32 -15.67
CA LEU A 7 9.00 4.08 -16.30
C LEU A 7 9.41 3.92 -17.78
N ASN A 8 9.65 5.04 -18.48
CA ASN A 8 9.99 5.05 -19.90
C ASN A 8 11.44 5.45 -20.18
N ASP A 9 12.21 5.87 -19.16
CA ASP A 9 13.63 6.20 -19.28
C ASP A 9 14.40 5.62 -18.08
N PRO A 10 14.97 4.42 -18.21
CA PRO A 10 15.70 3.78 -17.12
C PRO A 10 17.07 4.42 -16.85
N TYR A 11 17.47 5.44 -17.59
CA TYR A 11 18.73 6.15 -17.42
C TYR A 11 18.62 7.35 -16.46
N GLU A 12 17.40 7.80 -16.12
CA GLU A 12 17.20 8.80 -15.07
C GLU A 12 16.77 8.13 -13.77
N GLU A 13 17.69 8.01 -12.83
CA GLU A 13 17.46 7.37 -11.54
C GLU A 13 17.80 8.31 -10.38
N ILE A 14 16.83 8.51 -9.47
CA ILE A 14 17.09 9.16 -8.18
C ILE A 14 17.22 8.07 -7.13
N ARG A 15 18.34 8.06 -6.41
CA ARG A 15 18.60 7.17 -5.30
C ARG A 15 18.72 7.95 -4.01
N ILE A 16 17.93 7.59 -3.00
CA ILE A 16 17.93 8.21 -1.68
C ILE A 16 18.29 7.15 -0.64
N THR A 17 19.23 7.49 0.23
CA THR A 17 19.72 6.60 1.27
C THR A 17 19.14 6.95 2.65
N SER A 18 19.19 6.02 3.59
CA SER A 18 18.69 6.22 4.96
C SER A 18 19.45 7.30 5.75
N ASP A 19 20.65 7.65 5.33
CA ASP A 19 21.47 8.74 5.88
C ASP A 19 21.25 10.08 5.17
N ARG A 20 20.09 10.20 4.46
CA ARG A 20 19.62 11.43 3.80
C ARG A 20 20.54 11.97 2.70
N ARG A 21 21.27 11.08 2.05
CA ARG A 21 22.04 11.40 0.83
C ARG A 21 21.20 11.11 -0.39
N MET A 22 21.38 11.92 -1.42
CA MET A 22 20.70 11.79 -2.70
C MET A 22 21.73 11.65 -3.82
N TYR A 23 21.41 10.79 -4.77
CA TYR A 23 22.19 10.57 -5.97
C TYR A 23 21.28 10.69 -7.19
N LEU A 24 21.77 11.29 -8.24
CA LEU A 24 21.17 11.34 -9.56
C LEU A 24 22.14 10.66 -10.52
N ASP A 25 21.70 9.57 -11.16
CA ASP A 25 22.53 8.78 -12.09
C ASP A 25 23.88 8.38 -11.47
N ASP A 26 23.86 7.90 -10.23
CA ASP A 26 25.02 7.53 -9.40
C ASP A 26 25.92 8.70 -8.94
N GLU A 27 25.66 9.95 -9.36
CA GLU A 27 26.37 11.12 -8.86
C GLU A 27 25.72 11.68 -7.60
N GLU A 28 26.51 11.87 -6.54
CA GLU A 28 26.00 12.44 -5.28
C GLU A 28 25.66 13.92 -5.45
N ILE A 29 24.42 14.31 -5.13
CA ILE A 29 24.00 15.70 -5.10
C ILE A 29 24.34 16.30 -3.75
N PRO A 30 25.17 17.36 -3.69
CA PRO A 30 25.43 18.06 -2.45
C PRO A 30 24.17 18.78 -1.97
N LEU A 31 23.70 18.44 -0.77
CA LEU A 31 22.50 19.01 -0.16
C LEU A 31 22.84 19.94 0.99
N THR A 32 22.13 21.04 1.09
CA THR A 32 22.14 21.88 2.29
C THR A 32 21.38 21.17 3.44
N PRO A 33 21.61 21.56 4.72
CA PRO A 33 20.89 20.96 5.84
C PRO A 33 19.36 20.94 5.70
N PRO A 34 18.68 22.03 5.25
CA PRO A 34 17.23 21.98 5.00
C PRO A 34 16.82 20.99 3.91
N GLN A 35 17.63 20.88 2.83
CA GLN A 35 17.38 19.91 1.76
C GLN A 35 17.58 18.47 2.24
N GLN A 36 18.56 18.22 3.13
CA GLN A 36 18.74 16.91 3.74
C GLN A 36 17.54 16.51 4.61
N ASP A 37 16.94 17.47 5.33
CA ASP A 37 15.71 17.22 6.11
C ASP A 37 14.55 16.87 5.17
N LEU A 38 14.33 17.62 4.11
CA LEU A 38 13.29 17.37 3.10
C LEU A 38 13.46 15.99 2.44
N VAL A 39 14.69 15.64 2.04
CA VAL A 39 15.01 14.31 1.48
C VAL A 39 14.78 13.20 2.50
N GLY A 40 15.07 13.48 3.78
CA GLY A 40 14.79 12.53 4.87
C GLY A 40 13.30 12.28 5.09
N GLU A 41 12.48 13.31 5.04
CA GLU A 41 11.01 13.20 5.13
C GLU A 41 10.44 12.42 3.94
N PHE A 42 10.89 12.73 2.74
CA PHE A 42 10.50 12.02 1.53
C PHE A 42 10.90 10.53 1.59
N TYR A 43 12.11 10.23 2.07
CA TYR A 43 12.54 8.85 2.30
C TYR A 43 11.63 8.11 3.27
N GLN A 44 11.30 8.75 4.39
CA GLN A 44 10.48 8.14 5.44
C GLN A 44 9.08 7.81 4.94
N ILE A 45 8.40 8.78 4.32
CA ILE A 45 7.05 8.57 3.81
C ILE A 45 7.00 7.53 2.67
N SER A 46 8.02 7.50 1.80
CA SER A 46 8.13 6.48 0.74
C SER A 46 8.24 5.08 1.33
N TYR A 47 8.99 4.93 2.43
CA TYR A 47 9.11 3.65 3.12
C TYR A 47 7.79 3.21 3.77
N GLU A 48 7.09 4.15 4.41
CA GLU A 48 5.79 3.91 5.05
C GLU A 48 4.71 3.54 4.04
N ILE A 49 4.61 4.25 2.91
CA ILE A 49 3.72 3.92 1.78
C ILE A 49 3.96 2.48 1.31
N ARG A 50 5.22 2.11 1.09
CA ARG A 50 5.57 0.76 0.64
C ARG A 50 5.17 -0.31 1.65
N ALA A 51 5.40 -0.06 2.94
CA ALA A 51 5.03 -0.98 4.01
C ALA A 51 3.51 -1.14 4.12
N GLU A 52 2.76 -0.03 4.07
CA GLU A 52 1.31 -0.01 4.15
C GLU A 52 0.66 -0.68 2.94
N ALA A 53 1.11 -0.35 1.73
CA ALA A 53 0.63 -0.98 0.49
C ALA A 53 0.84 -2.51 0.50
N LYS A 54 2.00 -2.97 0.98
CA LYS A 54 2.29 -4.40 1.13
C LYS A 54 1.38 -5.06 2.17
N GLY A 55 1.08 -4.36 3.26
CA GLY A 55 0.14 -4.81 4.28
C GLY A 55 -1.27 -4.97 3.73
N ILE A 56 -1.79 -3.96 3.05
CA ILE A 56 -3.11 -3.96 2.40
C ILE A 56 -3.21 -5.10 1.39
N ALA A 57 -2.21 -5.27 0.53
CA ALA A 57 -2.19 -6.34 -0.47
C ALA A 57 -2.26 -7.74 0.19
N LYS A 58 -1.50 -7.96 1.26
CA LYS A 58 -1.51 -9.23 2.01
C LYS A 58 -2.86 -9.50 2.66
N GLU A 59 -3.48 -8.49 3.26
CA GLU A 59 -4.80 -8.60 3.88
C GLU A 59 -5.90 -8.81 2.83
N GLY A 60 -5.84 -8.12 1.70
CA GLY A 60 -6.76 -8.30 0.57
C GLY A 60 -6.73 -9.73 0.02
N ILE A 61 -5.55 -10.33 -0.13
CA ILE A 61 -5.42 -11.74 -0.53
C ILE A 61 -6.05 -12.65 0.53
N THR A 62 -5.79 -12.39 1.81
CA THR A 62 -6.35 -13.19 2.91
C THR A 62 -7.87 -13.10 2.95
N LEU A 63 -8.43 -11.90 2.74
CA LEU A 63 -9.88 -11.66 2.67
C LEU A 63 -10.50 -12.40 1.49
N GLY A 64 -9.87 -12.33 0.32
CA GLY A 64 -10.32 -13.06 -0.87
C GLY A 64 -10.36 -14.57 -0.67
N LEU A 65 -9.33 -15.14 -0.03
CA LEU A 65 -9.28 -16.57 0.31
C LEU A 65 -10.37 -16.96 1.34
N LYS A 66 -10.61 -16.12 2.35
CA LYS A 66 -11.68 -16.34 3.33
C LYS A 66 -13.06 -16.28 2.67
N GLY A 67 -13.29 -15.31 1.79
CA GLY A 67 -14.54 -15.20 1.03
C GLY A 67 -14.79 -16.42 0.13
N ALA A 68 -13.78 -16.90 -0.57
CA ALA A 68 -13.88 -18.13 -1.37
C ALA A 68 -14.17 -19.37 -0.50
N LYS A 69 -13.52 -19.47 0.66
CA LYS A 69 -13.79 -20.55 1.62
C LYS A 69 -15.22 -20.51 2.13
N LEU A 70 -15.75 -19.32 2.46
CA LEU A 70 -17.12 -19.13 2.90
C LEU A 70 -18.11 -19.59 1.83
N GLY A 71 -17.88 -19.23 0.57
CA GLY A 71 -18.68 -19.70 -0.56
C GLY A 71 -18.69 -21.23 -0.68
N LEU A 72 -17.54 -21.88 -0.53
CA LEU A 72 -17.44 -23.35 -0.56
C LEU A 72 -18.13 -23.99 0.66
N GLN A 73 -18.06 -23.38 1.82
CA GLN A 73 -18.77 -23.86 3.03
C GLN A 73 -20.28 -23.76 2.85
N ALA A 74 -20.77 -22.66 2.26
CA ALA A 74 -22.21 -22.50 1.95
C ALA A 74 -22.72 -23.60 1.01
N VAL A 75 -21.98 -23.91 -0.06
CA VAL A 75 -22.32 -25.01 -0.98
C VAL A 75 -22.28 -26.35 -0.26
N GLY A 76 -21.23 -26.61 0.55
CA GLY A 76 -21.13 -27.85 1.31
C GLY A 76 -22.23 -28.06 2.35
N ALA A 77 -22.67 -26.98 2.99
CA ALA A 77 -23.76 -27.01 3.96
C ALA A 77 -25.14 -27.18 3.28
N ALA A 78 -25.37 -26.51 2.13
CA ALA A 78 -26.56 -26.75 1.32
C ALA A 78 -26.66 -28.21 0.87
N MET A 79 -25.53 -28.85 0.50
CA MET A 79 -25.51 -30.29 0.21
C MET A 79 -25.82 -31.13 1.45
N LYS A 80 -25.33 -30.77 2.63
CA LYS A 80 -25.63 -31.47 3.88
C LYS A 80 -27.10 -31.37 4.24
N MET A 81 -27.75 -30.21 4.08
CA MET A 81 -29.19 -30.03 4.31
C MET A 81 -30.05 -30.95 3.44
N LEU A 82 -29.62 -31.26 2.21
CA LEU A 82 -30.31 -32.16 1.31
C LEU A 82 -30.22 -33.65 1.75
N PHE A 83 -29.23 -34.02 2.54
CA PHE A 83 -28.91 -35.41 2.88
C PHE A 83 -28.89 -35.74 4.38
N THR A 84 -29.00 -34.73 5.27
CA THR A 84 -29.00 -34.91 6.73
C THR A 84 -29.94 -33.94 7.41
N GLU A 85 -30.34 -34.25 8.67
CA GLU A 85 -31.14 -33.36 9.54
C GLU A 85 -30.22 -32.20 10.08
N TYR A 86 -29.58 -31.44 9.19
CA TYR A 86 -28.80 -30.27 9.60
C TYR A 86 -29.78 -29.13 9.89
N ASP A 87 -29.61 -28.47 11.07
CA ASP A 87 -30.48 -27.40 11.52
C ASP A 87 -30.27 -26.13 10.70
N GLU A 88 -31.27 -25.73 9.91
CA GLU A 88 -31.26 -24.55 9.03
C GLU A 88 -31.00 -23.27 9.82
N GLU A 89 -31.57 -23.11 11.01
CA GLU A 89 -31.38 -21.94 11.85
C GLU A 89 -29.91 -21.81 12.36
N GLN A 90 -29.23 -22.92 12.61
CA GLN A 90 -27.85 -22.91 13.05
C GLN A 90 -26.93 -22.57 11.88
N PHE A 91 -27.21 -23.05 10.69
CA PHE A 91 -26.48 -22.69 9.48
C PHE A 91 -26.58 -21.20 9.20
N ASP A 92 -27.76 -20.62 9.20
CA ASP A 92 -27.97 -19.20 8.92
C ASP A 92 -27.24 -18.32 9.92
N ARG A 93 -27.26 -18.65 11.21
CA ARG A 93 -26.48 -17.93 12.24
C ARG A 93 -24.96 -18.01 12.01
N ASP A 94 -24.45 -19.17 11.68
CA ASP A 94 -23.01 -19.35 11.46
C ASP A 94 -22.54 -18.59 10.20
N MET A 95 -23.36 -18.57 9.15
CA MET A 95 -23.08 -17.84 7.92
C MET A 95 -23.16 -16.32 8.13
N GLU A 96 -24.12 -15.83 8.90
CA GLU A 96 -24.25 -14.42 9.24
C GLU A 96 -23.04 -13.93 10.03
N ILE A 97 -22.59 -14.66 11.05
CA ILE A 97 -21.40 -14.33 11.85
C ILE A 97 -20.13 -14.28 10.97
N GLU A 98 -19.95 -15.22 10.06
CA GLU A 98 -18.78 -15.21 9.17
C GLU A 98 -18.84 -14.09 8.12
N ALA A 99 -20.04 -13.75 7.63
CA ALA A 99 -20.25 -12.62 6.73
C ALA A 99 -19.93 -11.29 7.43
N GLU A 100 -20.41 -11.07 8.66
CA GLU A 100 -20.11 -9.87 9.46
C GLU A 100 -18.59 -9.72 9.69
N LYS A 101 -17.87 -10.81 9.97
CA LYS A 101 -16.41 -10.78 10.13
C LYS A 101 -15.69 -10.38 8.83
N LEU A 102 -16.18 -10.83 7.69
CA LEU A 102 -15.63 -10.45 6.38
C LEU A 102 -15.89 -8.98 6.07
N GLU A 103 -17.10 -8.49 6.36
CA GLU A 103 -17.46 -7.08 6.19
C GLU A 103 -16.58 -6.18 7.05
N ALA A 104 -16.44 -6.49 8.35
CA ALA A 104 -15.56 -5.74 9.26
C ALA A 104 -14.10 -5.71 8.79
N HIS A 105 -13.58 -6.80 8.22
CA HIS A 105 -12.26 -6.85 7.62
C HIS A 105 -12.15 -5.97 6.36
N GLY A 106 -13.19 -5.97 5.52
CA GLY A 106 -13.29 -5.13 4.33
C GLY A 106 -13.23 -3.65 4.69
N GLU A 107 -14.01 -3.22 5.70
CA GLU A 107 -13.98 -1.84 6.20
C GLU A 107 -12.60 -1.41 6.73
N GLN A 108 -11.87 -2.32 7.39
CA GLN A 108 -10.52 -2.03 7.86
C GLN A 108 -9.55 -1.81 6.69
N ILE A 109 -9.64 -2.63 5.65
CA ILE A 109 -8.83 -2.47 4.43
C ILE A 109 -9.16 -1.15 3.75
N GLU A 110 -10.44 -0.78 3.65
CA GLU A 110 -10.87 0.49 3.06
C GLU A 110 -10.32 1.70 3.82
N LYS A 111 -10.38 1.70 5.15
CA LYS A 111 -9.79 2.77 5.98
C LYS A 111 -8.29 2.88 5.79
N ARG A 112 -7.59 1.76 5.68
CA ARG A 112 -6.15 1.74 5.43
C ARG A 112 -5.81 2.22 4.02
N ALA A 113 -6.61 1.83 3.02
CA ALA A 113 -6.45 2.31 1.65
C ALA A 113 -6.61 3.84 1.57
N LYS A 114 -7.61 4.39 2.26
CA LYS A 114 -7.78 5.85 2.36
C LYS A 114 -6.61 6.54 3.04
N HIS A 115 -6.09 5.98 4.13
CA HIS A 115 -4.88 6.49 4.78
C HIS A 115 -3.67 6.45 3.85
N LEU A 116 -3.55 5.40 3.04
CA LEU A 116 -2.50 5.30 2.02
C LEU A 116 -2.63 6.40 0.96
N GLU A 117 -3.85 6.76 0.54
CA GLU A 117 -4.10 7.89 -0.37
C GLU A 117 -3.60 9.21 0.22
N ASP A 118 -3.93 9.50 1.49
CA ASP A 118 -3.45 10.69 2.19
C ASP A 118 -1.89 10.74 2.25
N MET A 119 -1.26 9.59 2.47
CA MET A 119 0.21 9.48 2.47
C MET A 119 0.81 9.71 1.07
N VAL A 120 0.15 9.25 0.02
CA VAL A 120 0.58 9.48 -1.37
C VAL A 120 0.48 10.96 -1.72
N GLU A 121 -0.59 11.65 -1.33
CA GLU A 121 -0.72 13.10 -1.53
C GLU A 121 0.43 13.88 -0.85
N GLN A 122 0.76 13.49 0.39
CA GLN A 122 1.90 14.08 1.10
C GLN A 122 3.24 13.78 0.41
N TRP A 123 3.42 12.58 -0.07
CA TRP A 123 4.61 12.18 -0.81
C TRP A 123 4.79 12.99 -2.10
N GLU A 124 3.70 13.20 -2.86
CA GLU A 124 3.72 14.04 -4.07
C GLU A 124 4.07 15.50 -3.75
N GLU A 125 3.54 16.03 -2.64
CA GLU A 125 3.88 17.40 -2.20
C GLU A 125 5.36 17.53 -1.85
N LEU A 126 5.92 16.57 -1.11
CA LEU A 126 7.36 16.54 -0.81
C LEU A 126 8.20 16.41 -2.09
N GLY A 127 7.77 15.62 -3.06
CA GLY A 127 8.39 15.53 -4.39
C GLY A 127 8.42 16.88 -5.11
N ARG A 128 7.29 17.59 -5.13
CA ARG A 128 7.22 18.96 -5.70
C ARG A 128 8.15 19.94 -5.00
N GLN A 129 8.24 19.88 -3.67
CA GLN A 129 9.16 20.71 -2.89
C GLN A 129 10.62 20.38 -3.21
N MET A 130 10.99 19.10 -3.24
CA MET A 130 12.32 18.67 -3.63
C MET A 130 12.69 19.18 -5.03
N LYS A 131 11.78 19.06 -6.00
CA LYS A 131 11.97 19.57 -7.36
C LYS A 131 12.21 21.08 -7.40
N SER A 132 11.51 21.85 -6.57
CA SER A 132 11.65 23.31 -6.51
C SER A 132 12.95 23.75 -5.83
N GLU A 133 13.38 23.04 -4.79
CA GLU A 133 14.50 23.44 -3.94
C GLU A 133 15.86 22.87 -4.39
N ILE A 134 15.87 21.66 -4.99
CA ILE A 134 17.08 20.96 -5.40
C ILE A 134 17.31 21.19 -6.90
N GLY A 135 18.28 22.04 -7.23
CA GLY A 135 18.52 22.50 -8.58
C GLY A 135 18.58 21.42 -9.67
N PRO A 136 19.35 20.32 -9.49
CA PRO A 136 19.41 19.23 -10.47
C PRO A 136 18.06 18.58 -10.79
N LEU A 137 17.09 18.57 -9.86
CA LEU A 137 15.78 17.96 -10.06
C LEU A 137 14.80 18.80 -10.88
N ARG A 138 15.07 20.09 -11.07
CA ARG A 138 14.15 21.03 -11.75
C ARG A 138 13.80 20.64 -13.19
N ASN A 139 14.72 19.97 -13.86
CA ASN A 139 14.58 19.59 -15.26
C ASN A 139 13.94 18.21 -15.44
N MET A 140 13.65 17.48 -14.36
CA MET A 140 13.03 16.17 -14.42
C MET A 140 11.51 16.34 -14.58
N GLU A 141 10.95 15.98 -15.74
CA GLU A 141 9.52 16.17 -16.04
C GLU A 141 8.61 15.23 -15.26
N TRP A 142 9.15 14.12 -14.79
CA TRP A 142 8.41 13.02 -14.17
C TRP A 142 8.41 13.01 -12.62
N LEU A 143 9.11 13.92 -11.98
CA LEU A 143 9.14 14.07 -10.52
C LEU A 143 8.13 15.12 -10.05
#